data_ce9290999f050efbdb249e419cde6945
#
_entry.id   ce9290999f050efbdb249e419cde6945
#
_cell.length_a   1.000
_cell.length_b   1.000
_cell.length_c   1.000
_cell.angle_alpha   90.00
_cell.angle_beta   90.00
_cell.angle_gamma   90.00
#
_symmetry.space_group_name_H-M   'P 1'
#
loop_
_entity.id
_entity.type
_entity.pdbx_description
1 polymer ?
#
loop_
_entity_poly.entity_id
_entity_poly.type
_entity_poly.pdbx_seq_one_letter_code
_entity_poly.pdbx_strand_id
1 'polypeptide(L)'
;MEDWKRGDDLQPLLVRLAEHCFKAGLPEEEAIRQTMIHYYREEEEQVIRSILHNLYQECKGFGKKSSISKEQETAFLLEEFMKRRYEFRYNTVQDDLEYRQRDSVHFCFKPVDKRVRNSIAINALKEGISAWDRDVDRFLNSECVPLYNPVEEYLYETGRWDGKDRIRALAGLVPCDNPHWQELFYRWFLSMVAHWRGVDRQHGNNTSPLLVGSQGYRKS
;
A
#
# COMPACT_ATOMS: atom_id res chain seq x y z
N MET A 1 8.50 -10.55 6.60
CA MET A 1 9.48 -11.63 6.30
C MET A 1 8.98 -12.84 7.04
N GLU A 2 8.15 -13.65 6.38
CA GLU A 2 7.67 -14.90 6.96
C GLU A 2 8.82 -15.92 6.94
N ASP A 3 9.13 -16.46 8.10
CA ASP A 3 10.08 -17.56 8.27
C ASP A 3 9.54 -18.77 7.51
N TRP A 4 10.15 -19.09 6.37
CA TRP A 4 9.93 -20.33 5.66
C TRP A 4 10.39 -21.49 6.56
N LYS A 5 9.41 -22.26 7.03
CA LYS A 5 9.67 -23.45 7.83
C LYS A 5 10.52 -24.43 7.03
N ARG A 6 11.61 -24.90 7.62
CA ARG A 6 12.41 -26.01 7.11
C ARG A 6 11.51 -27.23 6.89
N GLY A 7 11.27 -27.61 5.65
CA GLY A 7 10.57 -28.84 5.33
C GLY A 7 9.61 -28.81 4.16
N ASP A 8 9.37 -27.65 3.53
CA ASP A 8 8.54 -27.62 2.33
C ASP A 8 9.35 -28.18 1.14
N ASP A 9 8.75 -29.16 0.47
CA ASP A 9 9.31 -29.84 -0.70
C ASP A 9 9.51 -28.81 -1.84
N LEU A 10 10.74 -28.42 -2.10
CA LEU A 10 11.12 -27.45 -3.14
C LEU A 10 10.86 -27.98 -4.56
N GLN A 11 10.69 -29.29 -4.72
CA GLN A 11 10.48 -29.91 -6.02
C GLN A 11 9.27 -29.37 -6.79
N PRO A 12 8.06 -29.23 -6.21
CA PRO A 12 6.91 -28.70 -6.96
C PRO A 12 7.12 -27.25 -7.43
N LEU A 13 7.84 -26.44 -6.66
CA LEU A 13 8.17 -25.07 -7.02
C LEU A 13 9.15 -25.01 -8.18
N LEU A 14 10.22 -25.82 -8.12
CA LEU A 14 11.23 -25.93 -9.19
C LEU A 14 10.64 -26.44 -10.48
N VAL A 15 9.73 -27.41 -10.43
CA VAL A 15 9.02 -27.92 -11.62
C VAL A 15 8.19 -26.82 -12.27
N ARG A 16 7.41 -26.07 -11.50
CA ARG A 16 6.61 -24.93 -12.03
C ARG A 16 7.49 -23.85 -12.62
N LEU A 17 8.61 -23.53 -11.98
CA LEU A 17 9.57 -22.55 -12.47
C LEU A 17 10.20 -23.02 -13.78
N ALA A 18 10.61 -24.26 -13.85
CA ALA A 18 11.18 -24.88 -15.06
C ALA A 18 10.18 -24.89 -16.20
N GLU A 19 8.89 -25.23 -15.96
CA GLU A 19 7.82 -25.14 -16.95
C GLU A 19 7.64 -23.71 -17.46
N HIS A 20 7.71 -22.73 -16.55
CA HIS A 20 7.58 -21.33 -16.92
C HIS A 20 8.75 -20.88 -17.82
N CYS A 21 9.97 -21.19 -17.46
CA CYS A 21 11.17 -20.90 -18.23
C CYS A 21 11.12 -21.55 -19.61
N PHE A 22 10.71 -22.83 -19.68
CA PHE A 22 10.56 -23.58 -20.92
C PHE A 22 9.51 -22.96 -21.86
N LYS A 23 8.32 -22.63 -21.33
CA LYS A 23 7.24 -21.97 -22.08
C LYS A 23 7.62 -20.55 -22.51
N ALA A 24 8.43 -19.86 -21.71
CA ALA A 24 8.98 -18.55 -22.06
C ALA A 24 10.06 -18.58 -23.14
N GLY A 25 10.57 -19.79 -23.50
CA GLY A 25 11.61 -19.96 -24.50
C GLY A 25 13.00 -19.61 -24.00
N LEU A 26 13.24 -19.66 -22.68
CA LEU A 26 14.58 -19.54 -22.14
C LEU A 26 15.40 -20.79 -22.49
N PRO A 27 16.66 -20.67 -22.94
CA PRO A 27 17.57 -21.80 -23.06
C PRO A 27 17.79 -22.48 -21.71
N GLU A 28 17.94 -23.82 -21.72
CA GLU A 28 18.10 -24.61 -20.51
C GLU A 28 19.19 -24.09 -19.56
N GLU A 29 20.37 -23.78 -20.10
CA GLU A 29 21.49 -23.25 -19.30
C GLU A 29 21.17 -21.92 -18.62
N GLU A 30 20.45 -21.04 -19.33
CA GLU A 30 20.05 -19.75 -18.78
C GLU A 30 18.97 -19.92 -17.69
N ALA A 31 18.03 -20.84 -17.89
CA ALA A 31 17.03 -21.18 -16.89
C ALA A 31 17.67 -21.76 -15.61
N ILE A 32 18.67 -22.65 -15.78
CA ILE A 32 19.45 -23.18 -14.66
C ILE A 32 20.19 -22.06 -13.94
N ARG A 33 20.86 -21.17 -14.68
CA ARG A 33 21.59 -20.04 -14.10
C ARG A 33 20.71 -19.12 -13.30
N GLN A 34 19.56 -18.73 -13.84
CA GLN A 34 18.61 -17.86 -13.16
C GLN A 34 18.00 -18.52 -11.92
N THR A 35 17.68 -19.79 -12.01
CA THR A 35 17.17 -20.56 -10.86
C THR A 35 18.23 -20.63 -9.75
N MET A 36 19.49 -20.85 -10.09
CA MET A 36 20.57 -20.87 -9.11
C MET A 36 20.80 -19.53 -8.43
N ILE A 37 20.72 -18.41 -9.14
CA ILE A 37 20.87 -17.07 -8.57
C ILE A 37 19.82 -16.82 -7.46
N HIS A 38 18.60 -17.33 -7.63
CA HIS A 38 17.52 -17.08 -6.69
C HIS A 38 17.33 -18.15 -5.59
N TYR A 39 17.76 -19.38 -5.86
CA TYR A 39 17.45 -20.54 -5.00
C TYR A 39 18.70 -21.37 -4.62
N TYR A 40 19.90 -20.82 -4.83
CA TYR A 40 21.14 -21.57 -4.62
C TYR A 40 21.35 -21.98 -3.15
N ARG A 41 21.45 -23.29 -2.95
CA ARG A 41 22.11 -23.92 -1.82
C ARG A 41 23.06 -24.97 -2.38
N GLU A 42 24.30 -25.02 -1.86
CA GLU A 42 25.37 -25.90 -2.40
C GLU A 42 24.96 -27.37 -2.58
N GLU A 43 24.08 -27.87 -1.71
CA GLU A 43 23.61 -29.25 -1.72
C GLU A 43 22.50 -29.54 -2.75
N GLU A 44 21.93 -28.53 -3.40
CA GLU A 44 20.78 -28.64 -4.29
C GLU A 44 21.10 -28.39 -5.78
N GLU A 45 22.33 -28.06 -6.14
CA GLU A 45 22.70 -27.77 -7.53
C GLU A 45 22.39 -28.94 -8.48
N GLN A 46 22.74 -30.15 -8.09
CA GLN A 46 22.51 -31.34 -8.92
C GLN A 46 21.02 -31.64 -9.08
N VAL A 47 20.24 -31.39 -8.02
CA VAL A 47 18.78 -31.57 -8.04
C VAL A 47 18.13 -30.55 -8.98
N ILE A 48 18.52 -29.28 -8.89
CA ILE A 48 18.04 -28.22 -9.78
C ILE A 48 18.36 -28.54 -11.24
N ARG A 49 19.60 -28.95 -11.53
CA ARG A 49 20.02 -29.32 -12.89
C ARG A 49 19.23 -30.51 -13.41
N SER A 50 19.04 -31.55 -12.62
CA SER A 50 18.29 -32.74 -13.04
C SER A 50 16.82 -32.47 -13.30
N ILE A 51 16.16 -31.66 -12.47
CA ILE A 51 14.74 -31.30 -12.65
C ILE A 51 14.57 -30.48 -13.93
N LEU A 52 15.40 -29.44 -14.14
CA LEU A 52 15.30 -28.62 -15.34
C LEU A 52 15.63 -29.43 -16.58
N HIS A 53 16.70 -30.24 -16.56
CA HIS A 53 17.07 -31.08 -17.68
C HIS A 53 15.96 -32.06 -18.08
N ASN A 54 15.41 -32.81 -17.15
CA ASN A 54 14.33 -33.76 -17.43
C ASN A 54 13.12 -33.05 -18.03
N LEU A 55 12.72 -31.91 -17.48
CA LEU A 55 11.59 -31.16 -17.97
C LEU A 55 11.81 -30.61 -19.37
N TYR A 56 13.01 -30.12 -19.68
CA TYR A 56 13.35 -29.62 -21.02
C TYR A 56 13.38 -30.74 -22.06
N GLN A 57 13.68 -32.00 -21.66
CA GLN A 57 13.63 -33.17 -22.55
C GLN A 57 12.21 -33.71 -22.74
N GLU A 58 11.38 -33.69 -21.71
CA GLU A 58 10.04 -34.28 -21.73
C GLU A 58 8.96 -33.35 -22.31
N CYS A 59 9.11 -32.03 -22.14
CA CYS A 59 8.10 -31.06 -22.56
C CYS A 59 8.13 -30.80 -24.07
N LYS A 60 6.94 -30.78 -24.67
CA LYS A 60 6.74 -30.34 -26.06
C LYS A 60 6.27 -28.92 -26.11
N GLY A 61 6.85 -28.09 -27.00
CA GLY A 61 6.38 -26.73 -27.24
C GLY A 61 7.26 -25.65 -26.62
N PHE A 62 8.57 -25.84 -26.69
CA PHE A 62 9.57 -24.82 -26.31
C PHE A 62 9.23 -23.47 -26.96
N GLY A 63 9.24 -22.42 -26.15
CA GLY A 63 8.94 -21.07 -26.63
C GLY A 63 7.47 -20.82 -27.03
N LYS A 64 6.59 -21.80 -26.86
CA LYS A 64 5.15 -21.53 -26.91
C LYS A 64 4.76 -20.81 -25.64
N LYS A 65 5.05 -19.51 -25.59
CA LYS A 65 4.47 -18.62 -24.57
C LYS A 65 2.98 -18.95 -24.45
N SER A 66 2.49 -19.25 -23.25
CA SER A 66 1.13 -18.88 -22.93
C SER A 66 1.10 -17.38 -23.23
N SER A 67 0.40 -16.99 -24.27
CA SER A 67 0.41 -15.61 -24.73
C SER A 67 -0.21 -14.78 -23.62
N ILE A 68 0.64 -14.25 -22.73
CA ILE A 68 0.26 -13.13 -21.89
C ILE A 68 -0.24 -12.10 -22.88
N SER A 69 -1.49 -11.72 -22.79
CA SER A 69 -2.03 -10.74 -23.73
C SER A 69 -1.22 -9.44 -23.56
N LYS A 70 -1.16 -8.63 -24.61
CA LYS A 70 -0.46 -7.33 -24.51
C LYS A 70 -1.01 -6.48 -23.36
N GLU A 71 -2.30 -6.61 -23.08
CA GLU A 71 -2.97 -5.94 -21.98
C GLU A 71 -2.47 -6.43 -20.62
N GLN A 72 -2.25 -7.73 -20.47
CA GLN A 72 -1.69 -8.31 -19.23
C GLN A 72 -0.22 -7.87 -19.04
N GLU A 73 0.58 -7.90 -20.10
CA GLU A 73 1.95 -7.43 -20.06
C GLU A 73 2.02 -5.95 -19.66
N THR A 74 1.17 -5.12 -20.28
CA THR A 74 1.07 -3.69 -19.94
C THR A 74 0.67 -3.48 -18.49
N ALA A 75 -0.27 -4.29 -17.96
CA ALA A 75 -0.70 -4.18 -16.57
C ALA A 75 0.44 -4.50 -15.58
N PHE A 76 1.20 -5.56 -15.84
CA PHE A 76 2.36 -5.91 -15.00
C PHE A 76 3.46 -4.85 -15.05
N LEU A 77 3.81 -4.38 -16.24
CA LEU A 77 4.82 -3.34 -16.42
C LEU A 77 4.41 -2.01 -15.76
N LEU A 78 3.14 -1.65 -15.89
CA LEU A 78 2.59 -0.45 -15.25
C LEU A 78 2.64 -0.57 -13.71
N GLU A 79 2.23 -1.69 -13.16
CA GLU A 79 2.26 -1.91 -11.71
C GLU A 79 3.69 -1.82 -11.16
N GLU A 80 4.66 -2.45 -11.83
CA GLU A 80 6.07 -2.38 -11.47
C GLU A 80 6.59 -0.93 -11.54
N PHE A 81 6.30 -0.22 -12.64
CA PHE A 81 6.66 1.18 -12.82
C PHE A 81 6.09 2.06 -11.69
N MET A 82 4.79 1.90 -11.39
CA MET A 82 4.11 2.67 -10.35
C MET A 82 4.75 2.44 -8.97
N LYS A 83 4.97 1.18 -8.59
CA LYS A 83 5.58 0.80 -7.31
C LYS A 83 7.05 1.23 -7.20
N ARG A 84 7.79 1.22 -8.29
CA ARG A 84 9.21 1.60 -8.33
C ARG A 84 9.41 3.11 -8.20
N ARG A 85 8.62 3.91 -8.90
CA ARG A 85 8.81 5.38 -8.95
C ARG A 85 8.02 6.16 -7.94
N TYR A 86 6.88 5.63 -7.53
CA TYR A 86 5.93 6.35 -6.67
C TYR A 86 5.58 5.52 -5.45
N GLU A 87 5.15 6.21 -4.44
CA GLU A 87 4.47 5.65 -3.28
C GLU A 87 3.11 6.32 -3.19
N PHE A 88 2.07 5.52 -3.14
CA PHE A 88 0.68 5.97 -3.08
C PHE A 88 0.04 5.54 -1.79
N ARG A 89 -0.95 6.31 -1.34
CA ARG A 89 -1.84 5.95 -0.26
C ARG A 89 -3.18 6.63 -0.44
N TYR A 90 -4.23 6.01 0.06
CA TYR A 90 -5.57 6.59 0.08
C TYR A 90 -5.87 7.10 1.49
N ASN A 91 -5.97 8.42 1.66
CA ASN A 91 -6.26 9.06 2.93
C ASN A 91 -7.77 8.96 3.22
N THR A 92 -8.13 8.06 4.15
CA THR A 92 -9.53 7.76 4.47
C THR A 92 -10.24 8.88 5.24
N VAL A 93 -9.51 9.83 5.81
CA VAL A 93 -10.07 10.99 6.53
C VAL A 93 -10.36 12.14 5.58
N GLN A 94 -9.49 12.38 4.61
CA GLN A 94 -9.65 13.44 3.61
C GLN A 94 -10.39 12.97 2.36
N ASP A 95 -10.61 11.64 2.24
CA ASP A 95 -11.21 11.00 1.07
C ASP A 95 -10.43 11.32 -0.23
N ASP A 96 -9.09 11.28 -0.15
CA ASP A 96 -8.23 11.72 -1.24
C ASP A 96 -7.05 10.75 -1.45
N LEU A 97 -6.63 10.63 -2.71
CA LEU A 97 -5.44 9.91 -3.11
C LEU A 97 -4.22 10.80 -2.93
N GLU A 98 -3.22 10.28 -2.25
CA GLU A 98 -1.95 10.95 -2.03
C GLU A 98 -0.79 10.16 -2.65
N TYR A 99 0.23 10.85 -3.10
CA TYR A 99 1.45 10.25 -3.63
C TYR A 99 2.71 11.00 -3.20
N ARG A 100 3.82 10.31 -3.24
CA ARG A 100 5.16 10.90 -3.27
C ARG A 100 6.04 10.16 -4.28
N GLN A 101 7.02 10.86 -4.85
CA GLN A 101 8.04 10.24 -5.67
C GLN A 101 9.15 9.68 -4.78
N ARG A 102 9.56 8.43 -5.01
CA ARG A 102 10.59 7.76 -4.19
C ARG A 102 11.96 8.44 -4.30
N ASP A 103 12.29 8.97 -5.48
CA ASP A 103 13.57 9.63 -5.76
C ASP A 103 13.56 11.12 -5.44
N SER A 104 12.49 11.63 -4.81
CA SER A 104 12.38 13.06 -4.49
C SER A 104 12.98 13.36 -3.13
N VAL A 105 13.71 14.49 -3.03
CA VAL A 105 14.13 15.08 -1.74
C VAL A 105 12.93 15.54 -0.89
N HIS A 106 11.73 15.62 -1.45
CA HIS A 106 10.51 15.99 -0.75
C HIS A 106 9.80 14.74 -0.21
N PHE A 107 9.85 14.53 1.08
CA PHE A 107 9.26 13.37 1.75
C PHE A 107 7.73 13.49 1.98
N CYS A 108 7.15 14.66 1.73
CA CYS A 108 5.73 14.90 1.96
C CYS A 108 4.86 14.28 0.85
N PHE A 109 3.78 13.63 1.26
CA PHE A 109 2.73 13.22 0.35
C PHE A 109 1.97 14.43 -0.17
N LYS A 110 1.54 14.37 -1.43
CA LYS A 110 0.76 15.40 -2.14
C LYS A 110 -0.48 14.76 -2.75
N PRO A 111 -1.58 15.49 -2.90
CA PRO A 111 -2.77 14.93 -3.53
C PRO A 111 -2.51 14.60 -5.01
N VAL A 112 -3.17 13.54 -5.47
CA VAL A 112 -3.12 13.08 -6.87
C VAL A 112 -4.18 13.82 -7.69
N ASP A 113 -3.82 14.96 -8.23
CA ASP A 113 -4.65 15.71 -9.13
C ASP A 113 -4.59 15.20 -10.59
N LYS A 114 -5.39 15.78 -11.47
CA LYS A 114 -5.42 15.43 -12.90
C LYS A 114 -4.07 15.63 -13.59
N ARG A 115 -3.31 16.66 -13.20
CA ARG A 115 -1.98 16.93 -13.79
C ARG A 115 -0.99 15.85 -13.40
N VAL A 116 -1.03 15.37 -12.17
CA VAL A 116 -0.20 14.27 -11.66
C VAL A 116 -0.51 12.98 -12.41
N ARG A 117 -1.80 12.64 -12.59
CA ARG A 117 -2.24 11.45 -13.35
C ARG A 117 -1.71 11.48 -14.79
N ASN A 118 -1.87 12.58 -15.48
CA ASN A 118 -1.36 12.77 -16.84
C ASN A 118 0.18 12.68 -16.88
N SER A 119 0.88 13.24 -15.89
CA SER A 119 2.34 13.16 -15.80
C SER A 119 2.81 11.73 -15.58
N ILE A 120 2.11 10.94 -14.77
CA ILE A 120 2.39 9.52 -14.56
C ILE A 120 2.23 8.75 -15.87
N ALA A 121 1.12 8.93 -16.58
CA ALA A 121 0.88 8.27 -17.87
C ALA A 121 1.95 8.62 -18.91
N ILE A 122 2.34 9.89 -19.02
CA ILE A 122 3.41 10.35 -19.91
C ILE A 122 4.77 9.70 -19.51
N ASN A 123 5.06 9.61 -18.21
CA ASN A 123 6.30 9.00 -17.74
C ASN A 123 6.32 7.49 -18.00
N ALA A 124 5.19 6.80 -17.88
CA ALA A 124 5.07 5.39 -18.26
C ALA A 124 5.33 5.19 -19.77
N LEU A 125 4.74 6.03 -20.61
CA LEU A 125 5.00 6.00 -22.07
C LEU A 125 6.46 6.25 -22.41
N LYS A 126 7.14 7.16 -21.71
CA LYS A 126 8.59 7.42 -21.91
C LYS A 126 9.45 6.23 -21.54
N GLU A 127 9.02 5.36 -20.66
CA GLU A 127 9.68 4.11 -20.33
C GLU A 127 9.26 2.92 -21.23
N GLY A 128 8.50 3.22 -22.30
CA GLY A 128 8.08 2.20 -23.27
C GLY A 128 6.83 1.40 -22.85
N ILE A 129 6.15 1.80 -21.78
CA ILE A 129 4.94 1.15 -21.30
C ILE A 129 3.75 1.78 -22.00
N SER A 130 3.04 1.02 -22.83
CA SER A 130 1.88 1.47 -23.62
C SER A 130 0.61 1.58 -22.75
N ALA A 131 0.72 2.21 -21.56
CA ALA A 131 -0.40 2.42 -20.66
C ALA A 131 -1.16 3.72 -21.01
N TRP A 132 -2.50 3.65 -20.94
CA TRP A 132 -3.40 4.78 -21.12
C TRP A 132 -3.79 5.41 -19.77
N ASP A 133 -4.31 6.61 -19.80
CA ASP A 133 -4.81 7.31 -18.60
C ASP A 133 -5.75 6.43 -17.77
N ARG A 134 -6.65 5.68 -18.43
CA ARG A 134 -7.57 4.74 -17.77
C ARG A 134 -6.86 3.60 -17.03
N ASP A 135 -5.68 3.19 -17.48
CA ASP A 135 -4.95 2.09 -16.85
C ASP A 135 -4.24 2.61 -15.59
N VAL A 136 -3.74 3.84 -15.64
CA VAL A 136 -3.25 4.58 -14.46
C VAL A 136 -4.39 4.78 -13.45
N ASP A 137 -5.57 5.21 -13.89
CA ASP A 137 -6.73 5.39 -13.02
C ASP A 137 -7.20 4.07 -12.39
N ARG A 138 -7.17 2.95 -13.13
CA ARG A 138 -7.46 1.63 -12.56
C ARG A 138 -6.51 1.24 -11.45
N PHE A 139 -5.21 1.45 -11.65
CA PHE A 139 -4.22 1.19 -10.61
C PHE A 139 -4.47 2.05 -9.37
N LEU A 140 -4.66 3.36 -9.56
CA LEU A 140 -4.86 4.32 -8.48
C LEU A 140 -6.14 4.06 -7.66
N ASN A 141 -7.18 3.51 -8.29
CA ASN A 141 -8.45 3.18 -7.64
C ASN A 141 -8.57 1.69 -7.27
N SER A 142 -7.46 0.95 -7.26
CA SER A 142 -7.42 -0.45 -6.89
C SER A 142 -6.86 -0.67 -5.48
N GLU A 143 -6.97 -1.90 -4.98
CA GLU A 143 -6.36 -2.35 -3.72
C GLU A 143 -4.82 -2.31 -3.74
N CYS A 144 -4.18 -2.06 -4.89
CA CYS A 144 -2.74 -1.81 -4.98
C CYS A 144 -2.31 -0.53 -4.24
N VAL A 145 -3.25 0.38 -3.97
CA VAL A 145 -3.03 1.58 -3.16
C VAL A 145 -3.52 1.32 -1.74
N PRO A 146 -2.62 1.31 -0.74
CA PRO A 146 -2.99 1.03 0.64
C PRO A 146 -3.84 2.14 1.23
N LEU A 147 -4.79 1.75 2.09
CA LEU A 147 -5.56 2.69 2.88
C LEU A 147 -4.68 3.28 3.98
N TYR A 148 -4.84 4.55 4.22
CA TYR A 148 -4.11 5.31 5.21
C TYR A 148 -5.06 6.13 6.07
N ASN A 149 -4.99 5.96 7.38
CA ASN A 149 -5.71 6.78 8.33
C ASN A 149 -4.71 7.55 9.20
N PRO A 150 -4.52 8.86 8.98
CA PRO A 150 -3.55 9.66 9.74
C PRO A 150 -3.86 9.72 11.25
N VAL A 151 -5.13 9.57 11.63
CA VAL A 151 -5.52 9.56 13.04
C VAL A 151 -5.11 8.24 13.70
N GLU A 152 -5.30 7.12 13.02
CA GLU A 152 -4.88 5.81 13.54
C GLU A 152 -3.37 5.71 13.68
N GLU A 153 -2.62 6.19 12.66
CA GLU A 153 -1.16 6.24 12.73
C GLU A 153 -0.69 7.09 13.91
N TYR A 154 -1.22 8.30 14.06
CA TYR A 154 -0.90 9.18 15.19
C TYR A 154 -1.21 8.53 16.55
N LEU A 155 -2.37 7.88 16.67
CA LEU A 155 -2.75 7.18 17.90
C LEU A 155 -1.87 5.97 18.19
N TYR A 156 -1.40 5.28 17.14
CA TYR A 156 -0.47 4.17 17.28
C TYR A 156 0.92 4.65 17.77
N GLU A 157 1.40 5.77 17.21
CA GLU A 157 2.69 6.37 17.58
C GLU A 157 2.69 6.99 18.98
N THR A 158 1.53 7.44 19.48
CA THR A 158 1.44 8.05 20.84
C THR A 158 1.71 7.06 21.97
N GLY A 159 1.74 5.74 21.67
CA GLY A 159 2.09 4.72 22.65
C GLY A 159 1.00 4.45 23.70
N ARG A 160 1.40 3.89 24.83
CA ARG A 160 0.46 3.56 25.91
C ARG A 160 0.02 4.79 26.69
N TRP A 161 -1.27 4.85 26.98
CA TRP A 161 -1.84 5.86 27.86
C TRP A 161 -1.18 5.81 29.26
N ASP A 162 -0.74 6.97 29.75
CA ASP A 162 -0.06 7.15 31.04
C ASP A 162 -1.03 7.29 32.24
N GLY A 163 -2.32 7.13 32.03
CA GLY A 163 -3.36 7.25 33.06
C GLY A 163 -3.84 8.67 33.34
N LYS A 164 -3.30 9.69 32.67
CA LYS A 164 -3.67 11.10 32.91
C LYS A 164 -4.85 11.53 32.04
N ASP A 165 -5.86 12.10 32.66
CA ASP A 165 -7.03 12.65 31.98
C ASP A 165 -6.75 14.07 31.45
N ARG A 166 -6.16 14.11 30.25
CA ARG A 166 -5.85 15.38 29.58
C ARG A 166 -7.07 16.06 28.97
N ILE A 167 -8.13 15.30 28.69
CA ILE A 167 -9.35 15.86 28.09
C ILE A 167 -10.08 16.73 29.12
N ARG A 168 -10.27 16.24 30.34
CA ARG A 168 -10.88 17.05 31.40
C ARG A 168 -9.96 18.21 31.83
N ALA A 169 -8.65 18.00 31.84
CA ALA A 169 -7.69 19.07 32.08
C ALA A 169 -7.81 20.18 31.03
N LEU A 170 -7.92 19.81 29.74
CA LEU A 170 -8.12 20.76 28.65
C LEU A 170 -9.46 21.50 28.78
N ALA A 171 -10.54 20.77 29.08
CA ALA A 171 -11.84 21.39 29.33
C ALA A 171 -11.83 22.41 30.48
N GLY A 172 -11.03 22.12 31.52
CA GLY A 172 -10.87 23.00 32.69
C GLY A 172 -10.12 24.31 32.40
N LEU A 173 -9.42 24.42 31.27
CA LEU A 173 -8.78 25.67 30.85
C LEU A 173 -9.78 26.69 30.28
N VAL A 174 -10.97 26.24 29.90
CA VAL A 174 -12.02 27.11 29.37
C VAL A 174 -12.89 27.57 30.53
N PRO A 175 -12.91 28.87 30.90
CA PRO A 175 -13.84 29.41 31.91
C PRO A 175 -15.29 29.21 31.45
N CYS A 176 -16.05 28.46 32.21
CA CYS A 176 -17.44 28.15 31.87
C CYS A 176 -18.28 28.03 33.14
N ASP A 177 -19.44 28.70 33.18
CA ASP A 177 -20.35 28.70 34.29
C ASP A 177 -21.24 27.43 34.31
N ASN A 178 -21.22 26.62 33.27
CA ASN A 178 -21.96 25.37 33.18
C ASN A 178 -21.29 24.28 34.03
N PRO A 179 -21.91 23.79 35.11
CA PRO A 179 -21.33 22.77 35.99
C PRO A 179 -21.08 21.44 35.29
N HIS A 180 -21.74 21.18 34.16
CA HIS A 180 -21.58 19.96 33.39
C HIS A 180 -20.57 20.10 32.21
N TRP A 181 -19.95 21.26 32.07
CA TRP A 181 -19.07 21.55 30.94
C TRP A 181 -17.98 20.50 30.73
N GLN A 182 -17.23 20.17 31.76
CA GLN A 182 -16.13 19.21 31.66
C GLN A 182 -16.58 17.83 31.20
N GLU A 183 -17.72 17.35 31.74
CA GLU A 183 -18.27 16.05 31.37
C GLU A 183 -18.84 16.04 29.95
N LEU A 184 -19.53 17.09 29.54
CA LEU A 184 -20.07 17.23 28.18
C LEU A 184 -18.92 17.33 27.16
N PHE A 185 -17.88 18.11 27.46
CA PHE A 185 -16.71 18.22 26.62
C PHE A 185 -15.97 16.88 26.51
N TYR A 186 -15.81 16.15 27.60
CA TYR A 186 -15.18 14.83 27.61
C TYR A 186 -15.92 13.86 26.70
N ARG A 187 -17.23 13.75 26.81
CA ARG A 187 -18.07 12.87 25.98
C ARG A 187 -18.02 13.27 24.49
N TRP A 188 -18.11 14.56 24.22
CA TRP A 188 -17.99 15.09 22.85
C TRP A 188 -16.64 14.73 22.25
N PHE A 189 -15.56 14.93 22.99
CA PHE A 189 -14.20 14.66 22.51
C PHE A 189 -13.99 13.16 22.19
N LEU A 190 -14.45 12.27 23.07
CA LEU A 190 -14.41 10.83 22.84
C LEU A 190 -15.23 10.43 21.61
N SER A 191 -16.44 10.99 21.46
CA SER A 191 -17.29 10.74 20.29
C SER A 191 -16.64 11.22 18.99
N MET A 192 -15.97 12.36 19.00
CA MET A 192 -15.21 12.88 17.87
C MET A 192 -14.08 11.92 17.47
N VAL A 193 -13.27 11.47 18.43
CA VAL A 193 -12.18 10.52 18.16
C VAL A 193 -12.71 9.17 17.68
N ALA A 194 -13.80 8.67 18.26
CA ALA A 194 -14.46 7.44 17.81
C ALA A 194 -14.93 7.55 16.36
N HIS A 195 -15.46 8.71 15.96
CA HIS A 195 -15.85 8.97 14.58
C HIS A 195 -14.63 8.98 13.63
N TRP A 196 -13.55 9.63 14.00
CA TRP A 196 -12.29 9.65 13.22
C TRP A 196 -11.70 8.25 13.03
N ARG A 197 -11.86 7.37 14.00
CA ARG A 197 -11.46 5.96 13.92
C ARG A 197 -12.44 5.08 13.15
N GLY A 198 -13.56 5.62 12.69
CA GLY A 198 -14.59 4.85 12.00
C GLY A 198 -15.29 3.78 12.86
N VAL A 199 -15.19 3.89 14.20
CA VAL A 199 -15.79 2.93 15.15
C VAL A 199 -17.31 3.00 15.09
N ASP A 200 -17.86 4.18 14.87
CA ASP A 200 -19.30 4.38 14.68
C ASP A 200 -19.58 5.01 13.32
N ARG A 201 -19.92 4.17 12.34
CA ARG A 201 -20.29 4.62 10.99
C ARG A 201 -21.76 5.00 10.86
N GLN A 202 -22.61 4.62 11.83
CA GLN A 202 -24.05 4.86 11.79
C GLN A 202 -24.44 6.17 12.47
N HIS A 203 -23.69 6.59 13.50
CA HIS A 203 -24.01 7.77 14.31
C HIS A 203 -22.81 8.73 14.31
N GLY A 204 -22.72 9.55 13.27
CA GLY A 204 -21.70 10.59 13.20
C GLY A 204 -21.83 11.57 14.39
N ASN A 205 -20.71 12.13 14.85
CA ASN A 205 -20.73 13.20 15.86
C ASN A 205 -21.24 14.49 15.23
N ASN A 206 -22.55 14.74 15.33
CA ASN A 206 -23.21 15.93 14.78
C ASN A 206 -23.25 17.10 15.78
N THR A 207 -22.55 16.99 16.90
CA THR A 207 -22.50 18.04 17.92
C THR A 207 -21.16 18.74 17.90
N SER A 208 -21.18 20.05 18.19
CA SER A 208 -19.98 20.87 18.36
C SER A 208 -20.11 21.73 19.62
N PRO A 209 -19.04 21.89 20.40
CA PRO A 209 -19.07 22.80 21.53
C PRO A 209 -19.15 24.24 21.01
N LEU A 210 -20.17 24.96 21.48
CA LEU A 210 -20.34 26.37 21.18
C LEU A 210 -19.90 27.23 22.37
N LEU A 211 -18.85 28.01 22.15
CA LEU A 211 -18.34 28.94 23.17
C LEU A 211 -19.01 30.32 22.98
N VAL A 212 -19.83 30.71 23.94
CA VAL A 212 -20.50 32.02 23.93
C VAL A 212 -19.89 32.89 25.01
N GLY A 213 -19.64 34.15 24.69
CA GLY A 213 -19.09 35.13 25.65
C GLY A 213 -19.15 36.54 25.09
N SER A 214 -18.81 37.53 25.89
CA SER A 214 -18.83 38.93 25.52
C SER A 214 -17.88 39.25 24.37
N GLN A 215 -18.10 40.34 23.69
CA GLN A 215 -17.23 40.83 22.62
C GLN A 215 -15.83 41.15 23.17
N GLY A 216 -14.79 40.78 22.43
CA GLY A 216 -13.39 41.02 22.81
C GLY A 216 -12.65 39.85 23.48
N TYR A 217 -13.30 38.74 23.78
CA TYR A 217 -12.70 37.51 24.32
C TYR A 217 -12.10 36.61 23.21
N ARG A 218 -11.29 37.09 22.30
CA ARG A 218 -10.53 36.33 21.31
C ARG A 218 -11.01 34.88 21.14
N LYS A 219 -12.21 34.66 20.53
CA LYS A 219 -12.83 33.35 20.35
C LYS A 219 -12.57 32.74 18.95
N SER A 220 -11.80 33.40 18.13
CA SER A 220 -11.36 32.99 16.78
C SER A 220 -9.89 32.73 16.76
#